data_7df6215f3b3e0719e2898fb350445457
#
_entry.id   7df6215f3b3e0719e2898fb350445457
#
_cell.length_a   1.000
_cell.length_b   1.000
_cell.length_c   1.000
_cell.angle_alpha   90.00
_cell.angle_beta   90.00
_cell.angle_gamma   90.00
#
_symmetry.space_group_name_H-M   'P 1'
#
loop_
_entity.id
_entity.type
_entity.pdbx_description
1 polymer ?
#
loop_
_entity_poly.entity_id
_entity_poly.type
_entity_poly.pdbx_seq_one_letter_code
_entity_poly.pdbx_strand_id
1 'polypeptide(L)'
;MKTPRIFVVLASLFSFTALLLFGTPGLSHAGKPTVSGPCRQCHQPQDNLVRGTLVGVSDQFKTVQVAVGSLVWVVKYGDDTSVKGAQNIHAIPKDKEIGITFTGGEKNPYAVNISIKPPATVPPEKLVSLEEMARLVEMGPERGNYVLFDSRPAPKCTEGQLPLAVSFPFDKFDKLKDSLLPKEKNKLIIFYCGGVT
;
A
#
# COMPACT_ATOMS: atom_id res chain seq x y z
N MET A 1 -14.75 -24.94 -89.79
CA MET A 1 -13.51 -25.24 -89.13
C MET A 1 -13.22 -24.07 -88.12
N LYS A 2 -13.45 -24.26 -86.85
CA LYS A 2 -13.26 -23.25 -85.80
C LYS A 2 -12.09 -23.68 -84.96
N THR A 3 -11.02 -22.90 -84.94
CA THR A 3 -9.83 -23.06 -84.11
C THR A 3 -10.10 -22.60 -82.70
N PRO A 4 -9.73 -23.35 -81.65
CA PRO A 4 -9.85 -22.87 -80.25
C PRO A 4 -8.69 -21.95 -79.88
N ARG A 5 -9.06 -20.84 -79.31
CA ARG A 5 -8.11 -19.91 -78.70
C ARG A 5 -7.74 -20.43 -77.31
N ILE A 6 -6.46 -20.75 -77.12
CA ILE A 6 -5.90 -21.09 -75.83
C ILE A 6 -5.60 -19.79 -75.11
N PHE A 7 -6.28 -19.54 -73.96
CA PHE A 7 -5.94 -18.46 -73.01
C PHE A 7 -4.91 -19.02 -72.04
N VAL A 8 -3.71 -18.52 -72.16
CA VAL A 8 -2.66 -18.72 -71.08
C VAL A 8 -2.88 -17.71 -69.99
N VAL A 9 -3.38 -18.17 -68.84
CA VAL A 9 -3.43 -17.34 -67.62
C VAL A 9 -2.12 -17.48 -66.92
N LEU A 10 -1.29 -16.41 -66.94
CA LEU A 10 -0.10 -16.26 -66.16
C LEU A 10 -0.56 -15.91 -64.72
N ALA A 11 -0.54 -16.92 -63.83
CA ALA A 11 -0.68 -16.70 -62.40
C ALA A 11 0.65 -16.18 -61.83
N SER A 12 0.73 -14.88 -61.59
CA SER A 12 1.82 -14.27 -60.85
C SER A 12 1.68 -14.59 -59.37
N LEU A 13 2.51 -15.53 -58.91
CA LEU A 13 2.70 -15.81 -57.48
C LEU A 13 3.41 -14.60 -56.80
N PHE A 14 2.63 -13.71 -56.23
CA PHE A 14 3.13 -12.71 -55.27
C PHE A 14 3.36 -13.43 -53.93
N SER A 15 4.59 -13.86 -53.70
CA SER A 15 5.03 -14.31 -52.36
C SER A 15 5.06 -13.08 -51.42
N PHE A 16 3.97 -12.94 -50.67
CA PHE A 16 3.91 -11.99 -49.58
C PHE A 16 4.59 -12.61 -48.35
N THR A 17 5.91 -12.47 -48.25
CA THR A 17 6.63 -12.79 -47.01
C THR A 17 6.30 -11.72 -45.98
N ALA A 18 5.18 -11.92 -45.26
CA ALA A 18 4.88 -11.16 -44.03
C ALA A 18 5.87 -11.59 -42.97
N LEU A 19 6.91 -10.78 -42.80
CA LEU A 19 7.86 -10.86 -41.66
C LEU A 19 7.09 -10.48 -40.37
N LEU A 20 6.47 -11.47 -39.73
CA LEU A 20 5.88 -11.33 -38.43
C LEU A 20 7.02 -11.08 -37.41
N LEU A 21 7.33 -9.80 -37.19
CA LEU A 21 8.04 -9.34 -36.01
C LEU A 21 7.14 -9.61 -34.79
N PHE A 22 7.11 -10.87 -34.35
CA PHE A 22 6.66 -11.18 -32.99
C PHE A 22 7.71 -10.57 -32.05
N GLY A 23 7.47 -9.33 -31.67
CA GLY A 23 8.10 -8.80 -30.49
C GLY A 23 7.77 -9.74 -29.35
N THR A 24 8.75 -10.51 -28.88
CA THR A 24 8.62 -11.29 -27.65
C THR A 24 8.14 -10.32 -26.58
N PRO A 25 6.95 -10.53 -25.95
CA PRO A 25 6.60 -9.75 -24.79
C PRO A 25 7.76 -9.94 -23.80
N GLY A 26 8.53 -8.89 -23.58
CA GLY A 26 9.56 -8.89 -22.56
C GLY A 26 8.86 -9.32 -21.28
N LEU A 27 9.23 -10.49 -20.75
CA LEU A 27 8.86 -10.91 -19.41
C LEU A 27 9.41 -9.83 -18.48
N SER A 28 8.61 -8.79 -18.24
CA SER A 28 8.91 -7.85 -17.18
C SER A 28 8.90 -8.69 -15.90
N HIS A 29 10.07 -9.01 -15.39
CA HIS A 29 10.22 -9.56 -14.06
C HIS A 29 9.67 -8.49 -13.12
N ALA A 30 8.40 -8.64 -12.74
CA ALA A 30 7.86 -7.85 -11.67
C ALA A 30 8.72 -8.15 -10.44
N GLY A 31 9.47 -7.15 -9.98
CA GLY A 31 10.31 -7.28 -8.79
C GLY A 31 9.47 -7.75 -7.61
N LYS A 32 10.11 -8.38 -6.64
CA LYS A 32 9.44 -8.86 -5.42
C LYS A 32 8.74 -7.69 -4.73
N PRO A 33 7.46 -7.80 -4.37
CA PRO A 33 6.73 -6.69 -3.77
C PRO A 33 7.41 -6.25 -2.46
N THR A 34 7.59 -4.94 -2.31
CA THR A 34 8.20 -4.32 -1.13
C THR A 34 7.17 -3.81 -0.13
N VAL A 35 5.90 -3.74 -0.52
CA VAL A 35 4.76 -3.33 0.31
C VAL A 35 3.58 -4.23 -0.02
N SER A 36 2.85 -4.71 0.98
CA SER A 36 1.65 -5.51 0.77
C SER A 36 0.55 -4.72 0.05
N GLY A 37 -0.32 -5.41 -0.70
CA GLY A 37 -1.37 -4.78 -1.50
C GLY A 37 -2.23 -3.76 -0.71
N PRO A 38 -2.78 -4.12 0.46
CA PRO A 38 -3.57 -3.21 1.29
C PRO A 38 -2.78 -1.99 1.78
N CYS A 39 -1.47 -2.16 2.07
CA CYS A 39 -0.63 -1.07 2.58
C CYS A 39 -0.16 -0.09 1.51
N ARG A 40 -0.29 -0.41 0.21
CA ARG A 40 0.09 0.49 -0.89
C ARG A 40 -0.71 1.80 -0.92
N GLN A 41 -1.85 1.83 -0.28
CA GLN A 41 -2.67 3.04 -0.17
C GLN A 41 -2.05 4.07 0.79
N CYS A 42 -1.28 3.62 1.78
CA CYS A 42 -0.60 4.47 2.77
C CYS A 42 0.91 4.57 2.55
N HIS A 43 1.50 3.56 1.90
CA HIS A 43 2.95 3.47 1.71
C HIS A 43 3.27 3.21 0.24
N GLN A 44 3.89 4.18 -0.40
CA GLN A 44 4.39 3.99 -1.77
C GLN A 44 5.55 2.98 -1.77
N PRO A 45 5.59 2.03 -2.73
CA PRO A 45 6.73 1.15 -2.91
C PRO A 45 8.03 1.94 -3.15
N GLN A 46 9.12 1.47 -2.57
CA GLN A 46 10.48 2.02 -2.76
C GLN A 46 11.44 0.85 -3.00
N ASP A 47 12.41 1.05 -3.87
CA ASP A 47 13.31 -0.03 -4.31
C ASP A 47 14.21 -0.60 -3.21
N ASN A 48 14.51 0.19 -2.19
CA ASN A 48 15.41 -0.14 -1.08
C ASN A 48 14.72 -0.21 0.29
N LEU A 49 13.40 -0.28 0.32
CA LEU A 49 12.62 -0.32 1.56
C LEU A 49 11.54 -1.39 1.46
N VAL A 50 11.63 -2.43 2.26
CA VAL A 50 10.57 -3.42 2.43
C VAL A 50 9.76 -3.12 3.68
N ARG A 51 8.44 -3.14 3.57
CA ARG A 51 7.48 -2.99 4.68
C ARG A 51 6.58 -4.21 4.75
N GLY A 52 6.50 -4.79 5.93
CA GLY A 52 5.67 -5.96 6.15
C GLY A 52 5.69 -6.41 7.60
N THR A 53 5.13 -7.58 7.85
CA THR A 53 5.00 -8.14 9.19
C THR A 53 6.23 -8.96 9.55
N LEU A 54 6.80 -8.74 10.73
CA LEU A 54 7.92 -9.54 11.24
C LEU A 54 7.46 -10.98 11.48
N VAL A 55 8.05 -11.91 10.76
CA VAL A 55 7.81 -13.37 10.92
C VAL A 55 8.77 -13.98 11.93
N GLY A 56 10.05 -13.61 11.84
CA GLY A 56 11.07 -14.13 12.74
C GLY A 56 12.45 -13.55 12.48
N VAL A 57 13.32 -13.79 13.44
CA VAL A 57 14.74 -13.43 13.41
C VAL A 57 15.57 -14.70 13.65
N SER A 58 16.63 -14.89 12.88
CA SER A 58 17.58 -15.99 13.02
C SER A 58 18.96 -15.43 13.34
N ASP A 59 19.45 -15.73 14.54
CA ASP A 59 20.83 -15.36 14.93
C ASP A 59 21.88 -16.22 14.23
N GLN A 60 21.56 -17.48 14.01
CA GLN A 60 22.45 -18.41 13.34
C GLN A 60 22.78 -17.97 11.92
N PHE A 61 21.79 -17.48 11.19
CA PHE A 61 21.93 -17.04 9.80
C PHE A 61 22.03 -15.53 9.65
N LYS A 62 21.96 -14.79 10.77
CA LYS A 62 21.90 -13.33 10.76
C LYS A 62 20.88 -12.79 9.75
N THR A 63 19.63 -13.29 9.86
CA THR A 63 18.54 -12.90 8.95
C THR A 63 17.29 -12.53 9.69
N VAL A 64 16.55 -11.59 9.12
CA VAL A 64 15.19 -11.23 9.52
C VAL A 64 14.22 -11.60 8.40
N GLN A 65 13.08 -12.18 8.76
CA GLN A 65 12.02 -12.59 7.85
C GLN A 65 10.85 -11.64 7.97
N VAL A 66 10.42 -11.09 6.83
CA VAL A 66 9.32 -10.13 6.74
C VAL A 66 8.30 -10.62 5.72
N ALA A 67 7.06 -10.80 6.16
CA ALA A 67 5.95 -11.15 5.28
C ALA A 67 5.42 -9.90 4.57
N VAL A 68 5.34 -9.96 3.24
CA VAL A 68 4.76 -8.92 2.39
C VAL A 68 3.65 -9.56 1.55
N GLY A 69 2.44 -9.53 2.05
CA GLY A 69 1.34 -10.30 1.48
C GLY A 69 1.60 -11.80 1.61
N SER A 70 1.58 -12.53 0.49
CA SER A 70 1.87 -13.98 0.45
C SER A 70 3.36 -14.33 0.33
N LEU A 71 4.23 -13.33 0.23
CA LEU A 71 5.67 -13.53 0.06
C LEU A 71 6.44 -13.19 1.33
N VAL A 72 7.57 -13.87 1.52
CA VAL A 72 8.49 -13.60 2.63
C VAL A 72 9.82 -13.07 2.07
N TRP A 73 10.23 -11.92 2.57
CA TRP A 73 11.57 -11.39 2.41
C TRP A 73 12.49 -11.98 3.49
N VAL A 74 13.64 -12.43 3.08
CA VAL A 74 14.73 -12.81 3.98
C VAL A 74 15.85 -11.81 3.80
N VAL A 75 16.06 -10.97 4.81
CA VAL A 75 17.02 -9.87 4.77
C VAL A 75 18.14 -10.15 5.76
N LYS A 76 19.38 -10.10 5.32
CA LYS A 76 20.54 -10.24 6.20
C LYS A 76 20.69 -9.01 7.09
N TYR A 77 21.22 -9.17 8.29
CA TYR A 77 21.57 -8.08 9.19
C TYR A 77 22.91 -8.36 9.88
N GLY A 78 23.53 -7.34 10.46
CA GLY A 78 24.77 -7.42 11.20
C GLY A 78 24.84 -6.40 12.33
N ASP A 79 26.02 -6.27 12.90
CA ASP A 79 26.25 -5.37 14.03
C ASP A 79 26.17 -3.89 13.64
N ASP A 80 26.29 -3.60 12.35
CA ASP A 80 26.14 -2.28 11.73
C ASP A 80 24.68 -1.94 11.37
N THR A 81 23.74 -2.89 11.52
CA THR A 81 22.32 -2.66 11.28
C THR A 81 21.73 -1.85 12.42
N SER A 82 21.21 -0.66 12.11
CA SER A 82 20.52 0.16 13.12
C SER A 82 19.09 -0.32 13.35
N VAL A 83 18.61 -0.24 14.61
CA VAL A 83 17.22 -0.54 14.98
C VAL A 83 16.58 0.71 15.58
N LYS A 84 15.42 1.13 15.06
CA LYS A 84 14.66 2.28 15.52
C LYS A 84 13.28 1.85 16.01
N GLY A 85 12.90 2.35 17.20
CA GLY A 85 11.60 2.04 17.81
C GLY A 85 11.61 0.78 18.69
N ALA A 86 12.77 0.10 18.83
CA ALA A 86 13.02 -0.96 19.79
C ALA A 86 14.47 -0.90 20.28
N GLN A 87 14.78 -1.55 21.42
CA GLN A 87 16.14 -1.62 21.93
C GLN A 87 17.10 -2.40 21.04
N ASN A 88 16.58 -3.46 20.41
CA ASN A 88 17.29 -4.30 19.45
C ASN A 88 16.27 -5.09 18.62
N ILE A 89 16.74 -5.86 17.65
CA ILE A 89 15.89 -6.62 16.74
C ILE A 89 15.04 -7.70 17.46
N HIS A 90 15.54 -8.27 18.56
CA HIS A 90 14.84 -9.32 19.30
C HIS A 90 13.76 -8.77 20.23
N ALA A 91 13.84 -7.47 20.56
CA ALA A 91 12.79 -6.77 21.32
C ALA A 91 11.58 -6.42 20.47
N ILE A 92 11.63 -6.67 19.15
CA ILE A 92 10.50 -6.45 18.24
C ILE A 92 9.52 -7.63 18.37
N PRO A 93 8.25 -7.41 18.77
CA PRO A 93 7.27 -8.49 18.82
C PRO A 93 7.05 -9.11 17.44
N LYS A 94 6.86 -10.43 17.40
CA LYS A 94 6.36 -11.10 16.19
C LYS A 94 5.01 -10.50 15.79
N ASP A 95 4.69 -10.59 14.51
CA ASP A 95 3.48 -10.03 13.92
C ASP A 95 3.39 -8.49 13.93
N LYS A 96 4.45 -7.81 14.40
CA LYS A 96 4.55 -6.36 14.32
C LYS A 96 4.94 -5.93 12.91
N GLU A 97 4.31 -4.87 12.40
CA GLU A 97 4.73 -4.23 11.15
C GLU A 97 6.08 -3.53 11.33
N ILE A 98 7.01 -3.84 10.44
CA ILE A 98 8.34 -3.26 10.40
C ILE A 98 8.67 -2.74 9.00
N GLY A 99 9.56 -1.74 8.96
CA GLY A 99 10.19 -1.28 7.74
C GLY A 99 11.67 -1.60 7.77
N ILE A 100 12.22 -2.17 6.70
CA ILE A 100 13.65 -2.43 6.55
C ILE A 100 14.18 -1.67 5.35
N THR A 101 15.04 -0.69 5.61
CA THR A 101 15.88 -0.11 4.56
C THR A 101 17.06 -1.02 4.33
N PHE A 102 17.31 -1.40 3.09
CA PHE A 102 18.33 -2.39 2.75
C PHE A 102 19.20 -1.95 1.56
N THR A 103 20.35 -2.58 1.43
CA THR A 103 21.28 -2.52 0.28
C THR A 103 21.42 -3.90 -0.34
N GLY A 104 22.23 -4.05 -1.40
CA GLY A 104 22.49 -5.34 -2.05
C GLY A 104 21.40 -5.83 -2.99
N GLY A 105 20.33 -5.04 -3.18
CA GLY A 105 19.23 -5.36 -4.07
C GLY A 105 18.38 -6.55 -3.61
N GLU A 106 17.42 -6.95 -4.43
CA GLU A 106 16.43 -7.98 -4.10
C GLU A 106 17.04 -9.38 -3.88
N LYS A 107 18.12 -9.72 -4.58
CA LYS A 107 18.72 -11.06 -4.52
C LYS A 107 19.58 -11.29 -3.28
N ASN A 108 20.14 -10.23 -2.71
CA ASN A 108 21.00 -10.32 -1.54
C ASN A 108 20.79 -9.11 -0.61
N PRO A 109 19.56 -8.90 -0.10
CA PRO A 109 19.24 -7.74 0.70
C PRO A 109 19.96 -7.77 2.04
N TYR A 110 20.60 -6.64 2.40
CA TYR A 110 21.27 -6.43 3.68
C TYR A 110 20.70 -5.21 4.37
N ALA A 111 20.19 -5.38 5.59
CA ALA A 111 19.54 -4.34 6.36
C ALA A 111 20.51 -3.26 6.82
N VAL A 112 20.25 -2.04 6.43
CA VAL A 112 20.92 -0.84 6.95
C VAL A 112 20.19 -0.32 8.19
N ASN A 113 18.85 -0.31 8.12
CA ASN A 113 18.02 0.13 9.23
C ASN A 113 16.74 -0.71 9.30
N ILE A 114 16.39 -1.13 10.50
CA ILE A 114 15.11 -1.78 10.81
C ILE A 114 14.33 -0.82 11.70
N SER A 115 13.09 -0.50 11.33
CA SER A 115 12.26 0.45 12.06
C SER A 115 10.89 -0.13 12.39
N ILE A 116 10.43 0.13 13.61
CA ILE A 116 9.05 -0.04 14.00
C ILE A 116 8.43 1.35 14.06
N LYS A 117 7.20 1.48 13.56
CA LYS A 117 6.42 2.67 13.82
C LYS A 117 6.02 2.66 15.30
N PRO A 118 6.43 3.66 16.10
CA PRO A 118 5.97 3.73 17.49
C PRO A 118 4.44 3.87 17.50
N PRO A 119 3.76 3.36 18.52
CA PRO A 119 2.33 3.60 18.69
C PRO A 119 2.05 5.10 18.62
N ALA A 120 1.05 5.50 17.86
CA ALA A 120 0.63 6.89 17.85
C ALA A 120 0.05 7.22 19.23
N THR A 121 0.61 8.23 19.90
CA THR A 121 0.08 8.73 21.17
C THR A 121 -0.84 9.89 20.87
N VAL A 122 -2.12 9.71 21.13
CA VAL A 122 -3.11 10.78 21.02
C VAL A 122 -3.43 11.25 22.44
N PRO A 123 -3.31 12.54 22.75
CA PRO A 123 -3.69 13.07 24.05
C PRO A 123 -5.14 12.71 24.39
N PRO A 124 -5.44 12.26 25.63
CA PRO A 124 -6.78 11.82 26.00
C PRO A 124 -7.88 12.85 25.70
N GLU A 125 -7.57 14.13 25.86
CA GLU A 125 -8.49 15.24 25.59
C GLU A 125 -8.83 15.44 24.10
N LYS A 126 -8.10 14.75 23.22
CA LYS A 126 -8.36 14.71 21.76
C LYS A 126 -9.04 13.44 21.31
N LEU A 127 -9.36 12.55 22.24
CA LEU A 127 -10.08 11.31 21.95
C LEU A 127 -11.56 11.50 22.26
N VAL A 128 -12.41 11.09 21.34
CA VAL A 128 -13.85 11.01 21.55
C VAL A 128 -14.17 9.60 22.04
N SER A 129 -14.86 9.48 23.18
CA SER A 129 -15.27 8.17 23.71
C SER A 129 -16.38 7.56 22.84
N LEU A 130 -16.58 6.25 23.01
CA LEU A 130 -17.66 5.55 22.31
C LEU A 130 -19.03 6.11 22.68
N GLU A 131 -19.25 6.40 23.97
CA GLU A 131 -20.50 6.96 24.51
C GLU A 131 -20.75 8.35 23.95
N GLU A 132 -19.71 9.18 23.90
CA GLU A 132 -19.82 10.53 23.32
C GLU A 132 -20.11 10.47 21.83
N MET A 133 -19.42 9.57 21.09
CA MET A 133 -19.66 9.38 19.66
C MET A 133 -21.10 8.91 19.39
N ALA A 134 -21.62 7.97 20.17
CA ALA A 134 -23.00 7.49 20.04
C ALA A 134 -23.99 8.64 20.24
N ARG A 135 -23.81 9.45 21.29
CA ARG A 135 -24.64 10.65 21.56
C ARG A 135 -24.57 11.66 20.43
N LEU A 136 -23.39 11.91 19.85
CA LEU A 136 -23.24 12.84 18.73
C LEU A 136 -23.96 12.33 17.48
N VAL A 137 -23.90 11.02 17.20
CA VAL A 137 -24.62 10.40 16.08
C VAL A 137 -26.13 10.54 16.26
N GLU A 138 -26.66 10.32 17.47
CA GLU A 138 -28.10 10.53 17.75
C GLU A 138 -28.55 11.99 17.58
N MET A 139 -27.69 12.93 17.97
CA MET A 139 -27.97 14.37 17.78
C MET A 139 -27.92 14.78 16.32
N GLY A 140 -27.08 14.14 15.53
CA GLY A 140 -26.78 14.52 14.15
C GLY A 140 -25.83 15.72 14.04
N PRO A 141 -25.20 15.92 12.86
CA PRO A 141 -24.17 16.94 12.63
C PRO A 141 -24.61 18.37 12.91
N GLU A 142 -25.85 18.69 12.61
CA GLU A 142 -26.39 20.04 12.79
C GLU A 142 -26.53 20.41 14.28
N ARG A 143 -27.21 19.58 15.06
CA ARG A 143 -27.43 19.85 16.50
C ARG A 143 -26.17 19.60 17.33
N GLY A 144 -25.34 18.62 16.93
CA GLY A 144 -24.09 18.30 17.58
C GLY A 144 -22.94 19.23 17.17
N ASN A 145 -23.13 20.11 16.18
CA ASN A 145 -22.15 21.02 15.62
C ASN A 145 -20.80 20.33 15.33
N TYR A 146 -20.85 19.17 14.65
CA TYR A 146 -19.68 18.39 14.31
C TYR A 146 -19.67 17.98 12.84
N VAL A 147 -18.49 17.53 12.37
CA VAL A 147 -18.32 16.75 11.15
C VAL A 147 -17.49 15.53 11.47
N LEU A 148 -17.90 14.36 10.97
CA LEU A 148 -17.24 13.08 11.16
C LEU A 148 -16.61 12.62 9.85
N PHE A 149 -15.31 12.38 9.86
CA PHE A 149 -14.54 11.94 8.70
C PHE A 149 -14.03 10.53 8.85
N ASP A 150 -14.29 9.69 7.84
CA ASP A 150 -13.66 8.39 7.68
C ASP A 150 -12.35 8.56 6.92
N SER A 151 -11.22 8.48 7.64
CA SER A 151 -9.88 8.63 7.06
C SER A 151 -9.27 7.32 6.59
N ARG A 152 -10.02 6.21 6.64
CA ARG A 152 -9.58 4.94 6.10
C ARG A 152 -9.47 5.03 4.56
N PRO A 153 -8.68 4.14 3.93
CA PRO A 153 -8.67 4.02 2.47
C PRO A 153 -10.06 3.87 1.87
N ALA A 154 -10.33 4.52 0.74
CA ALA A 154 -11.66 4.57 0.14
C ALA A 154 -12.40 3.23 0.01
N PRO A 155 -11.74 2.08 -0.34
CA PRO A 155 -12.41 0.78 -0.35
C PRO A 155 -12.96 0.35 1.01
N LYS A 156 -12.35 0.78 2.12
CA LYS A 156 -12.82 0.46 3.47
C LYS A 156 -14.10 1.20 3.84
N CYS A 157 -14.29 2.40 3.31
CA CYS A 157 -15.55 3.14 3.49
C CYS A 157 -16.73 2.42 2.82
N THR A 158 -16.49 1.76 1.67
CA THR A 158 -17.56 1.03 0.95
C THR A 158 -17.92 -0.30 1.63
N GLU A 159 -17.02 -0.89 2.43
CA GLU A 159 -17.32 -2.08 3.26
C GLU A 159 -18.24 -1.75 4.44
N GLY A 160 -18.30 -0.50 4.86
CA GLY A 160 -19.10 0.01 5.97
C GLY A 160 -18.42 1.19 6.66
N GLN A 161 -19.20 2.15 7.12
CA GLN A 161 -18.72 3.34 7.81
C GLN A 161 -19.64 3.70 8.98
N LEU A 162 -19.15 4.55 9.89
CA LEU A 162 -19.99 5.09 10.94
C LEU A 162 -21.12 5.94 10.33
N PRO A 163 -22.33 5.93 10.93
CA PRO A 163 -23.42 6.74 10.44
C PRO A 163 -23.00 8.22 10.31
N LEU A 164 -23.44 8.86 9.23
CA LEU A 164 -23.19 10.28 8.94
C LEU A 164 -21.71 10.64 8.69
N ALA A 165 -20.81 9.65 8.59
CA ALA A 165 -19.42 9.90 8.26
C ALA A 165 -19.27 10.27 6.77
N VAL A 166 -18.35 11.20 6.52
CA VAL A 166 -17.92 11.59 5.17
C VAL A 166 -16.57 10.91 4.87
N SER A 167 -16.47 10.27 3.71
CA SER A 167 -15.20 9.65 3.30
C SER A 167 -14.15 10.73 3.02
N PHE A 168 -13.07 10.70 3.79
CA PHE A 168 -11.93 11.61 3.65
C PHE A 168 -10.61 10.84 3.80
N PRO A 169 -10.26 9.99 2.80
CA PRO A 169 -9.08 9.15 2.85
C PRO A 169 -7.81 9.96 3.07
N PHE A 170 -6.94 9.49 3.97
CA PHE A 170 -5.70 10.18 4.35
C PHE A 170 -4.77 10.45 3.14
N ASP A 171 -4.68 9.51 2.20
CA ASP A 171 -3.88 9.65 0.97
C ASP A 171 -4.40 10.72 0.01
N LYS A 172 -5.64 11.19 0.21
CA LYS A 172 -6.27 12.25 -0.57
C LYS A 172 -6.45 13.56 0.21
N PHE A 173 -5.87 13.65 1.41
CA PHE A 173 -6.06 14.78 2.31
C PHE A 173 -5.78 16.12 1.60
N ASP A 174 -4.62 16.26 0.97
CA ASP A 174 -4.22 17.52 0.32
C ASP A 174 -5.14 17.94 -0.83
N LYS A 175 -5.77 16.97 -1.49
CA LYS A 175 -6.70 17.24 -2.60
C LYS A 175 -8.11 17.61 -2.13
N LEU A 176 -8.51 17.10 -0.97
CA LEU A 176 -9.88 17.19 -0.49
C LEU A 176 -10.08 18.18 0.66
N LYS A 177 -9.01 18.58 1.37
CA LYS A 177 -9.09 19.42 2.57
C LYS A 177 -9.85 20.73 2.34
N ASP A 178 -9.60 21.41 1.23
CA ASP A 178 -10.22 22.71 0.94
C ASP A 178 -11.72 22.62 0.62
N SER A 179 -12.17 21.45 0.16
CA SER A 179 -13.57 21.19 -0.18
C SER A 179 -14.37 20.54 0.95
N LEU A 180 -13.72 19.74 1.80
CA LEU A 180 -14.41 18.95 2.83
C LEU A 180 -14.30 19.54 4.23
N LEU A 181 -13.19 20.22 4.56
CA LEU A 181 -13.05 20.81 5.89
C LEU A 181 -14.02 21.98 6.07
N PRO A 182 -14.73 22.05 7.20
CA PRO A 182 -15.63 23.17 7.48
C PRO A 182 -14.84 24.47 7.61
N LYS A 183 -15.43 25.55 7.13
CA LYS A 183 -14.87 26.91 7.27
C LYS A 183 -15.14 27.50 8.65
N GLU A 184 -16.14 27.00 9.32
CA GLU A 184 -16.53 27.39 10.68
C GLU A 184 -15.52 26.87 11.69
N LYS A 185 -14.82 27.79 12.36
CA LYS A 185 -13.74 27.46 13.32
C LYS A 185 -14.22 26.84 14.64
N ASN A 186 -15.51 26.93 14.92
CA ASN A 186 -16.13 26.39 16.12
C ASN A 186 -16.79 25.02 15.91
N LYS A 187 -16.71 24.45 14.70
CA LYS A 187 -17.24 23.13 14.40
C LYS A 187 -16.27 22.06 14.89
N LEU A 188 -16.76 21.07 15.63
CA LEU A 188 -15.97 19.94 16.07
C LEU A 188 -15.64 19.05 14.87
N ILE A 189 -14.36 18.80 14.63
CA ILE A 189 -13.90 17.93 13.56
C ILE A 189 -13.43 16.61 14.18
N ILE A 190 -14.06 15.51 13.79
CA ILE A 190 -13.75 14.17 14.27
C ILE A 190 -13.22 13.35 13.11
N PHE A 191 -12.02 12.78 13.27
CA PHE A 191 -11.45 11.82 12.33
C PHE A 191 -11.41 10.44 12.97
N TYR A 192 -11.74 9.41 12.23
CA TYR A 192 -11.47 8.03 12.64
C TYR A 192 -10.80 7.23 11.53
N CYS A 193 -10.09 6.18 11.92
CA CYS A 193 -9.42 5.24 11.03
C CYS A 193 -9.47 3.82 11.60
N GLY A 194 -8.67 2.88 11.08
CA GLY A 194 -8.63 1.49 11.51
C GLY A 194 -8.02 1.22 12.89
N GLY A 195 -7.61 2.26 13.61
CA GLY A 195 -7.00 2.15 14.94
C GLY A 195 -5.71 2.96 15.08
N VAL A 196 -5.19 3.00 16.30
CA VAL A 196 -3.90 3.60 16.63
C VAL A 196 -2.82 2.56 16.30
N THR A 197 -2.12 2.73 15.17
CA THR A 197 -1.07 1.82 14.70
C THR A 197 0.28 2.51 14.63
#